data_36938ce868cfcef88a627b6b9c24ae9f
#
_entry.id   36938ce868cfcef88a627b6b9c24ae9f
#
_cell.length_a   1.000
_cell.length_b   1.000
_cell.length_c   1.000
_cell.angle_alpha   90.00
_cell.angle_beta   90.00
_cell.angle_gamma   90.00
#
_symmetry.space_group_name_H-M   'P 1'
#
loop_
_entity.id
_entity.type
_entity.pdbx_description
1 polymer ?
#
loop_
_entity_poly.entity_id
_entity_poly.type
_entity_poly.pdbx_seq_one_letter_code
_entity_poly.pdbx_strand_id
1 'polypeptide(L)'
;MRVYCVYVMASRSRVLYTGVTNDLARRVNEHKQGLTSGFTSRYRITRLVYFEEFADVRDAIAREKQIKAWTRARRIRLVEGRNPFWQHLAEGWFPTPRLTP
;
A
#
# COMPACT_ATOMS: atom_id res chain seq x y z
N MET A 1 -11.90 18.09 -2.08
CA MET A 1 -12.17 17.25 -0.90
C MET A 1 -10.98 16.35 -0.65
N ARG A 2 -10.47 16.33 0.57
CA ARG A 2 -9.33 15.47 0.90
C ARG A 2 -9.82 14.05 1.14
N VAL A 3 -9.09 13.09 0.59
CA VAL A 3 -9.33 11.67 0.82
C VAL A 3 -8.07 11.10 1.49
N TYR A 4 -8.28 10.37 2.57
CA TYR A 4 -7.22 9.68 3.30
C TYR A 4 -7.33 8.20 3.01
N CYS A 5 -6.20 7.56 2.74
CA CYS A 5 -6.17 6.14 2.43
C CYS A 5 -5.42 5.38 3.51
N VAL A 6 -6.01 4.26 3.95
CA VAL A 6 -5.25 3.19 4.60
C VAL A 6 -4.88 2.21 3.50
N TYR A 7 -3.62 1.83 3.44
CA TYR A 7 -3.14 0.98 2.36
C TYR A 7 -2.26 -0.14 2.90
N VAL A 8 -2.23 -1.24 2.16
CA VAL A 8 -1.32 -2.35 2.42
C VAL A 8 -0.45 -2.55 1.20
N MET A 9 0.85 -2.51 1.42
CA MET A 9 1.86 -2.81 0.40
C MET A 9 2.46 -4.18 0.69
N ALA A 10 2.96 -4.84 -0.33
CA ALA A 10 3.58 -6.15 -0.20
C ALA A 10 4.84 -6.25 -1.05
N SER A 11 5.79 -7.06 -0.57
CA SER A 11 6.88 -7.57 -1.40
C SER A 11 6.36 -8.74 -2.25
N ARG A 12 7.17 -9.23 -3.18
CA ARG A 12 6.83 -10.43 -3.96
C ARG A 12 6.66 -11.66 -3.07
N SER A 13 7.41 -11.74 -1.98
CA SER A 13 7.29 -12.83 -0.99
C SER A 13 6.22 -12.55 0.06
N ARG A 14 5.43 -11.49 -0.13
CA ARG A 14 4.30 -11.11 0.73
C ARG A 14 4.69 -10.68 2.13
N VAL A 15 5.81 -9.99 2.28
CA VAL A 15 6.07 -9.20 3.47
C VAL A 15 5.18 -7.97 3.39
N LEU A 16 4.41 -7.70 4.45
CA LEU A 16 3.35 -6.69 4.42
C LEU A 16 3.77 -5.43 5.16
N TYR A 17 3.29 -4.29 4.66
CA TYR A 17 3.38 -3.00 5.31
C TYR A 17 2.03 -2.30 5.24
N THR A 18 1.54 -1.80 6.36
CA THR A 18 0.29 -1.03 6.43
C THR A 18 0.60 0.41 6.77
N GLY A 19 0.01 1.33 6.04
CA GLY A 19 0.23 2.75 6.26
C GLY A 19 -1.02 3.57 6.02
N VAL A 20 -0.94 4.87 6.32
CA VAL A 20 -1.98 5.84 6.06
C VAL A 20 -1.37 7.03 5.32
N THR A 21 -2.09 7.58 4.36
CA THR A 21 -1.61 8.71 3.57
C THR A 21 -2.76 9.58 3.07
N ASN A 22 -2.48 10.84 2.80
CA ASN A 22 -3.43 11.71 2.11
C ASN A 22 -3.14 11.80 0.60
N ASP A 23 -2.16 11.03 0.11
CA ASP A 23 -1.79 11.01 -1.30
C ASP A 23 -1.26 9.63 -1.66
N LEU A 24 -2.18 8.73 -2.00
CA LEU A 24 -1.86 7.32 -2.22
C LEU A 24 -0.90 7.15 -3.40
N ALA A 25 -1.15 7.83 -4.51
CA ALA A 25 -0.32 7.69 -5.70
C ALA A 25 1.13 8.11 -5.42
N ARG A 26 1.34 9.24 -4.75
CA ARG A 26 2.68 9.70 -4.38
C ARG A 26 3.36 8.70 -3.45
N ARG A 27 2.63 8.20 -2.46
CA ARG A 27 3.19 7.28 -1.46
C ARG A 27 3.61 5.95 -2.09
N VAL A 28 2.77 5.42 -2.98
CA VAL A 28 3.10 4.20 -3.73
C VAL A 28 4.35 4.41 -4.58
N ASN A 29 4.46 5.57 -5.24
CA ASN A 29 5.63 5.89 -6.05
C ASN A 29 6.90 5.97 -5.17
N GLU A 30 6.80 6.57 -3.98
CA GLU A 30 7.92 6.63 -3.04
C GLU A 30 8.38 5.23 -2.63
N HIS A 31 7.42 4.34 -2.36
CA HIS A 31 7.74 2.93 -2.06
C HIS A 31 8.44 2.25 -3.24
N LYS A 32 7.95 2.45 -4.45
CA LYS A 32 8.56 1.87 -5.65
C LYS A 32 9.99 2.32 -5.86
N GLN A 33 10.30 3.57 -5.52
CA GLN A 33 11.62 4.13 -5.69
C GLN A 33 12.55 3.89 -4.49
N GLY A 34 12.05 3.22 -3.45
CA GLY A 34 12.85 2.95 -2.25
C GLY A 34 13.12 4.19 -1.40
N LEU A 35 12.30 5.23 -1.52
CA LEU A 35 12.45 6.49 -0.79
C LEU A 35 11.80 6.47 0.59
N THR A 36 11.19 5.36 0.98
CA THR A 36 10.54 5.20 2.27
C THR A 36 11.51 4.61 3.28
N SER A 37 11.02 4.40 4.53
CA SER A 37 11.87 3.95 5.64
C SER A 37 12.60 2.64 5.34
N GLY A 38 13.65 2.35 6.12
CA GLY A 38 14.53 1.21 5.92
C GLY A 38 13.82 -0.13 5.82
N PHE A 39 12.71 -0.35 6.57
CA PHE A 39 11.95 -1.60 6.52
C PHE A 39 11.40 -1.87 5.12
N THR A 40 10.65 -0.91 4.56
CA THR A 40 9.99 -1.09 3.27
C THR A 40 10.97 -1.17 2.12
N SER A 41 12.04 -0.38 2.19
CA SER A 41 13.12 -0.41 1.21
C SER A 41 13.89 -1.74 1.28
N ARG A 42 14.23 -2.18 2.50
CA ARG A 42 15.00 -3.40 2.72
C ARG A 42 14.30 -4.64 2.17
N TYR A 43 12.99 -4.75 2.38
CA TYR A 43 12.21 -5.91 1.94
C TYR A 43 11.58 -5.73 0.57
N ARG A 44 11.87 -4.63 -0.13
CA ARG A 44 11.34 -4.32 -1.46
C ARG A 44 9.82 -4.40 -1.49
N ILE A 45 9.19 -3.70 -0.57
CA ILE A 45 7.73 -3.62 -0.45
C ILE A 45 7.26 -2.55 -1.42
N THR A 46 6.96 -2.97 -2.64
CA THR A 46 6.73 -2.05 -3.76
C THR A 46 5.37 -2.23 -4.43
N ARG A 47 4.60 -3.23 -4.01
CA ARG A 47 3.33 -3.58 -4.65
C ARG A 47 2.18 -3.13 -3.78
N LEU A 48 1.26 -2.33 -4.34
CA LEU A 48 0.02 -1.97 -3.65
C LEU A 48 -0.97 -3.11 -3.83
N VAL A 49 -1.40 -3.72 -2.72
CA VAL A 49 -2.29 -4.89 -2.78
C VAL A 49 -3.66 -4.64 -2.17
N TYR A 50 -3.85 -3.52 -1.43
CA TYR A 50 -5.12 -3.21 -0.81
C TYR A 50 -5.14 -1.74 -0.39
N PHE A 51 -6.31 -1.08 -0.46
CA PHE A 51 -6.50 0.24 0.14
C PHE A 51 -7.97 0.50 0.45
N GLU A 52 -8.20 1.37 1.43
CA GLU A 52 -9.52 1.88 1.82
C GLU A 52 -9.46 3.40 1.87
N GLU A 53 -10.54 4.05 1.49
CA GLU A 53 -10.61 5.52 1.46
C GLU A 53 -11.49 6.04 2.60
N PHE A 54 -11.07 7.16 3.20
CA PHE A 54 -11.76 7.80 4.31
C PHE A 54 -11.80 9.31 4.09
N ALA A 55 -12.93 9.93 4.44
CA ALA A 55 -13.07 11.38 4.39
C ALA A 55 -12.43 12.06 5.62
N ASP A 56 -12.38 11.35 6.76
CA ASP A 56 -11.85 11.87 8.03
C ASP A 56 -10.53 11.17 8.35
N VAL A 57 -9.48 11.96 8.58
CA VAL A 57 -8.15 11.44 8.91
C VAL A 57 -8.17 10.60 10.19
N ARG A 58 -9.02 10.94 11.16
CA ARG A 58 -9.11 10.19 12.42
C ARG A 58 -9.61 8.76 12.19
N ASP A 59 -10.57 8.60 11.30
CA ASP A 59 -11.08 7.28 10.93
C ASP A 59 -10.01 6.45 10.21
N ALA A 60 -9.26 7.09 9.33
CA ALA A 60 -8.16 6.44 8.62
C ALA A 60 -7.07 5.98 9.59
N ILE A 61 -6.66 6.83 10.53
CA ILE A 61 -5.65 6.49 11.52
C ILE A 61 -6.13 5.35 12.42
N ALA A 62 -7.39 5.40 12.86
CA ALA A 62 -7.97 4.33 13.68
C ALA A 62 -7.97 2.99 12.94
N ARG A 63 -8.32 3.00 11.66
CA ARG A 63 -8.32 1.80 10.82
C ARG A 63 -6.91 1.25 10.62
N GLU A 64 -5.94 2.13 10.35
CA GLU A 64 -4.54 1.71 10.21
C GLU A 64 -4.04 0.99 11.47
N LYS A 65 -4.31 1.58 12.65
CA LYS A 65 -3.94 0.97 13.93
C LYS A 65 -4.63 -0.38 14.13
N GLN A 66 -5.90 -0.48 13.76
CA GLN A 66 -6.67 -1.72 13.85
C GLN A 66 -6.02 -2.83 13.01
N ILE A 67 -5.71 -2.54 11.76
CA ILE A 67 -5.11 -3.52 10.85
C ILE A 67 -3.71 -3.92 11.33
N LYS A 68 -2.92 -2.98 11.81
CA LYS A 68 -1.58 -3.27 12.34
C LYS A 68 -1.63 -4.19 13.56
N ALA A 69 -2.69 -4.14 14.35
CA ALA A 69 -2.85 -5.00 15.52
C ALA A 69 -3.31 -6.42 15.19
N TRP A 70 -3.75 -6.67 13.96
CA TRP A 70 -4.23 -7.99 13.55
C TRP A 70 -3.06 -8.96 13.34
N THR A 71 -3.38 -10.25 13.40
CA THR A 71 -2.45 -11.31 13.01
C THR A 71 -2.15 -11.20 11.52
N ARG A 72 -1.04 -11.79 11.10
CA ARG A 72 -0.71 -11.86 9.68
C ARG A 72 -1.81 -12.57 8.87
N ALA A 73 -2.33 -13.68 9.40
CA ALA A 73 -3.41 -14.42 8.72
C ALA A 73 -4.64 -13.55 8.47
N ARG A 74 -5.01 -12.72 9.43
CA ARG A 74 -6.16 -11.82 9.29
C ARG A 74 -5.90 -10.72 8.26
N ARG A 75 -4.69 -10.18 8.23
CA ARG A 75 -4.31 -9.18 7.22
C ARG A 75 -4.33 -9.77 5.82
N ILE A 76 -3.86 -11.01 5.68
CA ILE A 76 -3.91 -11.73 4.40
C ILE A 76 -5.36 -11.90 3.95
N ARG A 77 -6.27 -12.28 4.85
CA ARG A 77 -7.69 -12.41 4.51
C ARG A 77 -8.31 -11.08 4.09
N LEU A 78 -7.90 -9.98 4.71
CA LEU A 78 -8.36 -8.65 4.30
C LEU A 78 -7.97 -8.36 2.85
N VAL A 79 -6.71 -8.59 2.51
CA VAL A 79 -6.21 -8.38 1.15
C VAL A 79 -6.94 -9.29 0.17
N GLU A 80 -7.00 -10.58 0.46
CA GLU A 80 -7.55 -11.57 -0.47
C GLU A 80 -9.06 -11.44 -0.66
N GLY A 81 -9.77 -10.81 0.27
CA GLY A 81 -11.19 -10.52 0.13
C GLY A 81 -11.51 -9.61 -1.07
N ARG A 82 -10.59 -8.75 -1.45
CA ARG A 82 -10.74 -7.85 -2.61
C ARG A 82 -9.74 -8.12 -3.72
N ASN A 83 -8.62 -8.75 -3.40
CA ASN A 83 -7.52 -8.96 -4.34
C ASN A 83 -6.97 -10.38 -4.18
N PRO A 84 -7.74 -11.40 -4.57
CA PRO A 84 -7.37 -12.79 -4.30
C PRO A 84 -6.07 -13.22 -4.98
N PHE A 85 -5.67 -12.56 -6.06
CA PHE A 85 -4.46 -12.90 -6.78
C PHE A 85 -3.27 -11.99 -6.48
N TRP A 86 -3.41 -11.08 -5.49
CA TRP A 86 -2.32 -10.19 -5.07
C TRP A 86 -1.77 -9.34 -6.21
N GLN A 87 -2.66 -8.88 -7.07
CA GLN A 87 -2.27 -8.00 -8.17
C GLN A 87 -1.78 -6.66 -7.64
N HIS A 88 -0.84 -6.06 -8.34
CA HIS A 88 -0.40 -4.70 -8.03
C HIS A 88 -1.48 -3.72 -8.51
N LEU A 89 -2.23 -3.14 -7.57
CA LEU A 89 -3.39 -2.30 -7.87
C LEU A 89 -3.03 -0.96 -8.50
N ALA A 90 -1.79 -0.52 -8.36
CA ALA A 90 -1.30 0.74 -8.90
C ALA A 90 -0.58 0.57 -10.25
N GLU A 91 -0.70 -0.59 -10.86
CA GLU A 91 -0.10 -0.82 -12.17
C GLU A 91 -0.69 0.15 -13.20
N GLY A 92 0.19 0.82 -13.92
CA GLY A 92 -0.23 1.81 -14.91
C GLY A 92 -0.54 3.20 -14.34
N TRP A 93 -0.43 3.40 -13.03
CA TRP A 93 -0.64 4.73 -12.43
C TRP A 93 0.47 5.71 -12.77
N PHE A 94 1.66 5.20 -13.11
CA PHE A 94 2.83 6.02 -13.38
C PHE A 94 3.32 5.76 -14.80
N PRO A 95 3.74 6.83 -15.52
CA PRO A 95 4.28 6.63 -16.85
C PRO A 95 5.54 5.77 -16.79
N THR A 96 5.60 4.77 -17.68
CA THR A 96 6.81 4.00 -17.87
C THR A 96 7.83 4.89 -18.58
N PRO A 97 9.09 4.98 -18.10
CA PRO A 97 10.10 5.72 -18.85
C PRO A 97 10.20 5.17 -20.27
N ARG A 98 10.02 6.04 -21.26
CA ARG A 98 10.25 5.63 -22.63
C ARG A 98 11.73 5.38 -22.82
N LEU A 99 12.03 4.17 -23.18
CA LEU A 99 13.33 3.91 -23.76
C LEU A 99 13.30 4.49 -25.17
N THR A 100 13.84 5.68 -25.30
CA THR A 100 14.02 6.26 -26.65
C THR A 100 15.09 5.46 -27.36
N PRO A 101 14.83 5.04 -28.60
CA PRO A 101 15.89 4.46 -29.41
C PRO A 101 17.00 5.47 -29.67
#